data_91d03b0a2ed38ac3a5fca57f5d51d7b6
#
_entry.id   91d03b0a2ed38ac3a5fca57f5d51d7b6
#
_cell.length_a   1.000
_cell.length_b   1.000
_cell.length_c   1.000
_cell.angle_alpha   90.00
_cell.angle_beta   90.00
_cell.angle_gamma   90.00
#
_symmetry.space_group_name_H-M   'P 1'
#
loop_
_entity.id
_entity.type
_entity.pdbx_description
1 polymer ?
#
loop_
_entity_poly.entity_id
_entity_poly.type
_entity_poly.pdbx_seq_one_letter_code
_entity_poly.pdbx_strand_id
1 'polypeptide(L)'
;ASYPPDSTMQQAAVTTYENVDAFNWGYDPWHYTAPDGSYATDPNGPARIVEFREMVKALNEAGLRVVMDVVYNHTTASGQNDKSVLDRVVPGYYHRLNETGGVETSTCCDNTASEHAMMEKLMIDSIVTWATAYKVDGFRFDLMGHHSKQNMLNLRAALDALTLGADGVDGQAIYLYGEGWNFGEVANNARFVQATQANMAGTGIGTFSDRLRDAVRGGGPF
;
A
#
# COMPACT_ATOMS: atom_id res chain seq x y z
N ALA A 1 -21.01 -14.58 13.48
CA ALA A 1 -22.27 -15.11 12.99
C ALA A 1 -22.06 -16.50 12.40
N SER A 2 -22.84 -17.48 12.82
CA SER A 2 -22.75 -18.86 12.36
C SER A 2 -23.72 -19.11 11.20
N TYR A 3 -23.47 -18.48 10.07
CA TYR A 3 -24.21 -18.79 8.84
C TYR A 3 -23.53 -19.94 8.09
N PRO A 4 -24.30 -20.80 7.40
CA PRO A 4 -23.71 -21.83 6.54
C PRO A 4 -22.79 -21.21 5.49
N PRO A 5 -21.64 -21.84 5.18
CA PRO A 5 -20.64 -21.26 4.28
C PRO A 5 -21.10 -21.09 2.82
N ASP A 6 -22.13 -21.82 2.43
CA ASP A 6 -22.75 -21.79 1.10
C ASP A 6 -23.98 -20.86 1.02
N SER A 7 -24.30 -20.13 2.11
CA SER A 7 -25.44 -19.22 2.13
C SER A 7 -25.04 -17.79 1.78
N THR A 8 -25.98 -17.04 1.20
CA THR A 8 -25.83 -15.60 0.94
C THR A 8 -25.99 -14.73 2.19
N MET A 9 -26.32 -15.34 3.34
CA MET A 9 -26.62 -14.59 4.58
C MET A 9 -25.39 -13.91 5.18
N GLN A 10 -24.19 -14.43 4.94
CA GLN A 10 -22.95 -13.76 5.36
C GLN A 10 -22.81 -12.40 4.65
N GLN A 11 -22.95 -12.38 3.33
CA GLN A 11 -22.90 -11.15 2.55
C GLN A 11 -24.04 -10.19 2.91
N ALA A 12 -25.25 -10.69 3.11
CA ALA A 12 -26.39 -9.88 3.53
C ALA A 12 -26.15 -9.21 4.89
N ALA A 13 -25.53 -9.93 5.84
CA ALA A 13 -25.17 -9.36 7.14
C ALA A 13 -24.09 -8.26 6.99
N VAL A 14 -23.04 -8.49 6.19
CA VAL A 14 -22.02 -7.47 5.91
C VAL A 14 -22.70 -6.22 5.34
N THR A 15 -23.47 -6.34 4.27
CA THR A 15 -24.14 -5.20 3.63
C THR A 15 -25.09 -4.45 4.59
N THR A 16 -25.74 -5.16 5.52
CA THR A 16 -26.65 -4.54 6.49
C THR A 16 -25.91 -3.67 7.51
N TYR A 17 -24.69 -4.08 7.89
CA TYR A 17 -23.96 -3.47 9.00
C TYR A 17 -22.73 -2.67 8.58
N GLU A 18 -22.35 -2.66 7.30
CA GLU A 18 -21.11 -2.02 6.80
C GLU A 18 -20.99 -0.55 7.18
N ASN A 19 -22.10 0.18 7.28
CA ASN A 19 -22.12 1.60 7.63
C ASN A 19 -22.05 1.88 9.13
N VAL A 20 -22.18 0.86 9.98
CA VAL A 20 -22.16 0.96 11.45
C VAL A 20 -21.08 0.06 12.07
N ASP A 21 -20.43 -0.76 11.27
CA ASP A 21 -19.32 -1.59 11.68
C ASP A 21 -18.07 -0.71 11.88
N ALA A 22 -17.45 -0.83 13.04
CA ALA A 22 -16.19 -0.15 13.33
C ALA A 22 -14.97 -0.80 12.63
N PHE A 23 -15.16 -1.90 11.90
CA PHE A 23 -14.09 -2.57 11.18
C PHE A 23 -13.53 -1.70 10.06
N ASN A 24 -12.21 -1.56 10.02
CA ASN A 24 -11.49 -0.78 9.03
C ASN A 24 -10.42 -1.67 8.36
N TRP A 25 -10.48 -1.79 7.05
CA TRP A 25 -9.48 -2.53 6.26
C TRP A 25 -8.13 -1.82 6.15
N GLY A 26 -8.05 -0.55 6.58
CA GLY A 26 -6.81 0.22 6.55
C GLY A 26 -6.45 0.85 5.20
N TYR A 27 -7.35 0.79 4.19
CA TYR A 27 -7.07 1.31 2.85
C TYR A 27 -7.38 2.81 2.68
N ASP A 28 -7.68 3.54 3.74
CA ASP A 28 -7.85 5.00 3.74
C ASP A 28 -6.70 5.70 4.50
N PRO A 29 -5.47 5.72 3.94
CA PRO A 29 -4.31 6.17 4.68
C PRO A 29 -4.37 7.67 4.98
N TRP A 30 -4.11 8.01 6.23
CA TRP A 30 -3.92 9.38 6.70
C TRP A 30 -2.43 9.66 6.96
N HIS A 31 -1.73 8.70 7.56
CA HIS A 31 -0.30 8.74 7.82
C HIS A 31 0.36 7.44 7.37
N TYR A 32 1.34 7.53 6.45
CA TYR A 32 1.98 6.35 5.86
C TYR A 32 2.96 5.62 6.78
N THR A 33 3.53 6.29 7.77
CA THR A 33 4.66 5.76 8.55
C THR A 33 4.37 5.65 10.04
N ALA A 34 3.10 5.63 10.43
CA ALA A 34 2.67 5.45 11.81
C ALA A 34 1.71 4.28 11.94
N PRO A 35 1.97 3.31 12.84
CA PRO A 35 0.98 2.29 13.18
C PRO A 35 -0.31 2.93 13.71
N ASP A 36 -1.46 2.33 13.37
CA ASP A 36 -2.75 2.80 13.86
C ASP A 36 -2.88 2.55 15.37
N GLY A 37 -3.17 3.60 16.12
CA GLY A 37 -3.30 3.53 17.56
C GLY A 37 -4.52 2.77 18.04
N SER A 38 -5.55 2.58 17.21
CA SER A 38 -6.77 1.85 17.59
C SER A 38 -6.51 0.35 17.86
N TYR A 39 -5.40 -0.19 17.35
CA TYR A 39 -4.96 -1.57 17.59
C TYR A 39 -4.01 -1.69 18.78
N ALA A 40 -3.58 -0.59 19.40
CA ALA A 40 -2.69 -0.61 20.55
C ALA A 40 -3.47 -0.62 21.86
N THR A 41 -2.85 -1.14 22.91
CA THR A 41 -3.42 -1.13 24.28
C THR A 41 -3.57 0.29 24.82
N ASP A 42 -2.70 1.22 24.39
CA ASP A 42 -2.85 2.66 24.60
C ASP A 42 -2.73 3.38 23.24
N PRO A 43 -3.80 4.00 22.73
CA PRO A 43 -3.77 4.71 21.45
C PRO A 43 -2.93 5.99 21.49
N ASN A 44 -2.58 6.48 22.67
CA ASN A 44 -1.79 7.69 22.86
C ASN A 44 -0.31 7.35 23.11
N GLY A 45 0.58 7.98 22.35
CA GLY A 45 2.02 7.80 22.55
C GLY A 45 2.63 6.59 21.85
N PRO A 46 3.72 6.01 22.39
CA PRO A 46 4.57 5.06 21.67
C PRO A 46 4.09 3.59 21.73
N ALA A 47 3.04 3.26 22.50
CA ALA A 47 2.59 1.87 22.65
C ALA A 47 2.36 1.20 21.29
N ARG A 48 1.70 1.90 20.33
CA ARG A 48 1.48 1.42 18.98
C ARG A 48 2.76 0.99 18.24
N ILE A 49 3.85 1.71 18.47
CA ILE A 49 5.16 1.41 17.84
C ILE A 49 5.78 0.17 18.46
N VAL A 50 5.78 0.10 19.80
CA VAL A 50 6.38 -1.00 20.56
C VAL A 50 5.63 -2.31 20.26
N GLU A 51 4.31 -2.29 20.39
CA GLU A 51 3.46 -3.47 20.20
C GLU A 51 3.51 -3.99 18.76
N PHE A 52 3.55 -3.10 17.75
CA PHE A 52 3.72 -3.51 16.36
C PHE A 52 5.07 -4.23 16.17
N ARG A 53 6.16 -3.70 16.75
CA ARG A 53 7.49 -4.35 16.68
C ARG A 53 7.52 -5.67 17.42
N GLU A 54 6.84 -5.78 18.57
CA GLU A 54 6.70 -7.03 19.30
C GLU A 54 5.92 -8.07 18.51
N MET A 55 4.86 -7.67 17.81
CA MET A 55 4.11 -8.54 16.91
C MET A 55 5.01 -9.08 15.78
N VAL A 56 5.74 -8.22 15.08
CA VAL A 56 6.66 -8.65 14.02
C VAL A 56 7.71 -9.62 14.57
N LYS A 57 8.31 -9.29 15.72
CA LYS A 57 9.29 -10.15 16.38
C LYS A 57 8.71 -11.52 16.71
N ALA A 58 7.52 -11.58 17.32
CA ALA A 58 6.90 -12.85 17.71
C ALA A 58 6.57 -13.72 16.49
N LEU A 59 6.12 -13.12 15.38
CA LEU A 59 5.87 -13.85 14.14
C LEU A 59 7.16 -14.39 13.53
N ASN A 60 8.23 -13.60 13.51
CA ASN A 60 9.54 -14.04 13.01
C ASN A 60 10.11 -15.18 13.90
N GLU A 61 9.99 -15.11 15.22
CA GLU A 61 10.40 -16.18 16.15
C GLU A 61 9.59 -17.47 15.93
N ALA A 62 8.34 -17.36 15.47
CA ALA A 62 7.53 -18.50 15.06
C ALA A 62 7.86 -19.04 13.65
N GLY A 63 8.87 -18.46 12.97
CA GLY A 63 9.30 -18.86 11.62
C GLY A 63 8.42 -18.27 10.51
N LEU A 64 7.60 -17.27 10.79
CA LEU A 64 6.76 -16.58 9.82
C LEU A 64 7.40 -15.26 9.38
N ARG A 65 7.33 -14.95 8.09
CA ARG A 65 7.70 -13.65 7.55
C ARG A 65 6.49 -12.72 7.54
N VAL A 66 6.71 -11.46 7.84
CA VAL A 66 5.65 -10.44 7.89
C VAL A 66 5.68 -9.63 6.61
N VAL A 67 4.59 -9.66 5.86
CA VAL A 67 4.38 -8.81 4.69
C VAL A 67 3.39 -7.72 5.06
N MET A 68 3.79 -6.46 4.89
CA MET A 68 2.93 -5.32 5.14
C MET A 68 2.20 -4.92 3.86
N ASP A 69 0.88 -4.79 3.96
CA ASP A 69 0.05 -4.23 2.90
C ASP A 69 0.09 -2.70 2.98
N VAL A 70 0.54 -2.05 1.90
CA VAL A 70 0.81 -0.62 1.90
C VAL A 70 0.03 0.10 0.81
N VAL A 71 -0.46 1.29 1.15
CA VAL A 71 -1.23 2.17 0.27
C VAL A 71 -0.51 3.48 0.11
N TYR A 72 0.19 3.68 -1.00
CA TYR A 72 0.83 4.97 -1.34
C TYR A 72 0.18 5.64 -2.55
N ASN A 73 -0.71 4.93 -3.24
CA ASN A 73 -1.36 5.41 -4.46
C ASN A 73 -2.40 6.51 -4.21
N HIS A 74 -2.90 6.64 -2.99
CA HIS A 74 -3.85 7.68 -2.61
C HIS A 74 -3.73 8.08 -1.13
N THR A 75 -4.40 9.14 -0.75
CA THR A 75 -4.70 9.51 0.64
C THR A 75 -6.21 9.63 0.82
N THR A 76 -6.65 9.56 2.08
CA THR A 76 -8.08 9.69 2.41
C THR A 76 -8.67 11.05 2.01
N ALA A 77 -7.85 12.10 1.90
CA ALA A 77 -8.29 13.45 1.56
C ALA A 77 -7.15 14.34 1.06
N SER A 78 -7.51 15.38 0.31
CA SER A 78 -6.63 16.42 -0.22
C SER A 78 -7.15 17.82 0.11
N GLY A 79 -6.48 18.87 -0.39
CA GLY A 79 -6.85 20.27 -0.23
C GLY A 79 -6.89 20.69 1.23
N GLN A 80 -7.95 21.40 1.61
CA GLN A 80 -8.17 21.95 2.95
C GLN A 80 -9.08 21.07 3.81
N ASN A 81 -9.36 19.83 3.39
CA ASN A 81 -10.13 18.89 4.19
C ASN A 81 -9.45 18.62 5.54
N ASP A 82 -10.23 18.36 6.59
CA ASP A 82 -9.70 18.15 7.95
C ASP A 82 -8.76 16.94 8.05
N LYS A 83 -8.94 15.94 7.19
CA LYS A 83 -8.09 14.76 7.10
C LYS A 83 -6.95 14.91 6.07
N SER A 84 -6.83 16.06 5.40
CA SER A 84 -5.71 16.32 4.49
C SER A 84 -4.44 16.61 5.26
N VAL A 85 -3.34 16.01 4.84
CA VAL A 85 -1.99 16.24 5.41
C VAL A 85 -1.07 16.82 4.35
N LEU A 86 -0.90 16.14 3.24
CA LEU A 86 0.11 16.48 2.23
C LEU A 86 -0.15 17.83 1.56
N ASP A 87 -1.39 18.11 1.20
CA ASP A 87 -1.76 19.40 0.58
C ASP A 87 -1.73 20.56 1.57
N ARG A 88 -1.83 20.30 2.87
CA ARG A 88 -1.63 21.34 3.89
C ARG A 88 -0.16 21.70 4.08
N VAL A 89 0.76 20.80 3.69
CA VAL A 89 2.21 21.05 3.72
C VAL A 89 2.66 21.76 2.45
N VAL A 90 2.32 21.20 1.27
CA VAL A 90 2.62 21.82 -0.03
C VAL A 90 1.41 21.65 -0.95
N PRO A 91 0.52 22.65 -1.04
CA PRO A 91 -0.69 22.56 -1.85
C PRO A 91 -0.42 22.23 -3.31
N GLY A 92 -1.14 21.25 -3.86
CA GLY A 92 -1.09 20.87 -5.27
C GLY A 92 0.18 20.15 -5.71
N TYR A 93 1.05 19.72 -4.80
CA TYR A 93 2.30 19.05 -5.18
C TYR A 93 2.23 17.51 -5.07
N TYR A 94 1.70 16.98 -3.97
CA TYR A 94 1.75 15.56 -3.68
C TYR A 94 0.63 14.75 -4.32
N HIS A 95 -0.44 15.42 -4.72
CA HIS A 95 -1.57 14.77 -5.41
C HIS A 95 -1.46 14.93 -6.92
N ARG A 96 -1.97 13.93 -7.64
CA ARG A 96 -1.99 13.95 -9.10
C ARG A 96 -3.14 14.82 -9.58
N LEU A 97 -2.81 15.83 -10.37
CA LEU A 97 -3.78 16.78 -10.87
C LEU A 97 -4.19 16.46 -12.31
N ASN A 98 -5.45 16.68 -12.62
CA ASN A 98 -5.98 16.69 -13.98
C ASN A 98 -5.64 18.01 -14.70
N GLU A 99 -6.05 18.12 -15.97
CA GLU A 99 -5.78 19.29 -16.80
C GLU A 99 -6.42 20.60 -16.28
N THR A 100 -7.43 20.51 -15.44
CA THR A 100 -8.10 21.67 -14.82
C THR A 100 -7.58 22.00 -13.42
N GLY A 101 -6.56 21.26 -12.95
CA GLY A 101 -5.99 21.45 -11.62
C GLY A 101 -6.75 20.75 -10.48
N GLY A 102 -7.77 19.96 -10.79
CA GLY A 102 -8.46 19.12 -9.82
C GLY A 102 -7.65 17.83 -9.52
N VAL A 103 -7.80 17.31 -8.33
CA VAL A 103 -7.14 16.04 -7.93
C VAL A 103 -7.81 14.87 -8.66
N GLU A 104 -7.00 13.98 -9.24
CA GLU A 104 -7.47 12.72 -9.83
C GLU A 104 -7.94 11.76 -8.73
N THR A 105 -9.05 11.05 -9.01
CA THR A 105 -9.71 10.17 -8.05
C THR A 105 -10.09 8.81 -8.65
N SER A 106 -9.32 8.32 -9.61
CA SER A 106 -9.62 7.06 -10.30
C SER A 106 -9.48 5.81 -9.43
N THR A 107 -8.81 5.92 -8.28
CA THR A 107 -8.81 4.89 -7.23
C THR A 107 -10.10 4.98 -6.41
N CYS A 108 -10.07 4.88 -5.10
CA CYS A 108 -11.24 5.21 -4.28
C CYS A 108 -11.27 6.70 -3.91
N CYS A 109 -10.10 7.34 -3.88
CA CYS A 109 -9.85 8.55 -3.09
C CYS A 109 -8.89 9.48 -3.83
N ASP A 110 -8.19 10.36 -3.13
CA ASP A 110 -7.36 11.40 -3.74
C ASP A 110 -5.98 10.84 -4.13
N ASN A 111 -5.77 10.65 -5.43
CA ASN A 111 -4.58 10.00 -5.97
C ASN A 111 -3.31 10.80 -5.73
N THR A 112 -2.25 10.14 -5.30
CA THR A 112 -0.92 10.73 -5.14
C THR A 112 -0.15 10.72 -6.46
N ALA A 113 0.73 11.71 -6.63
CA ALA A 113 1.63 11.85 -7.76
C ALA A 113 3.03 11.29 -7.41
N SER A 114 3.16 9.96 -7.34
CA SER A 114 4.44 9.32 -7.00
C SER A 114 5.53 9.54 -8.06
N GLU A 115 5.19 10.03 -9.23
CA GLU A 115 6.11 10.55 -10.25
C GLU A 115 6.79 11.86 -9.85
N HIS A 116 6.30 12.57 -8.83
CA HIS A 116 6.96 13.75 -8.28
C HIS A 116 8.03 13.37 -7.27
N ALA A 117 9.21 13.99 -7.37
CA ALA A 117 10.40 13.60 -6.62
C ALA A 117 10.21 13.50 -5.10
N MET A 118 9.46 14.44 -4.49
CA MET A 118 9.24 14.41 -3.03
C MET A 118 8.18 13.40 -2.62
N MET A 119 7.20 13.06 -3.49
CA MET A 119 6.27 11.98 -3.20
C MET A 119 6.94 10.61 -3.33
N GLU A 120 7.78 10.41 -4.35
CA GLU A 120 8.64 9.22 -4.45
C GLU A 120 9.54 9.08 -3.21
N LYS A 121 10.19 10.17 -2.82
CA LYS A 121 11.04 10.16 -1.62
C LYS A 121 10.26 9.79 -0.36
N LEU A 122 9.07 10.35 -0.17
CA LEU A 122 8.20 10.03 0.96
C LEU A 122 7.86 8.54 0.99
N MET A 123 7.49 7.96 -0.15
CA MET A 123 7.19 6.54 -0.27
C MET A 123 8.41 5.67 0.06
N ILE A 124 9.57 5.98 -0.53
CA ILE A 124 10.80 5.20 -0.31
C ILE A 124 11.26 5.31 1.14
N ASP A 125 11.32 6.52 1.71
CA ASP A 125 11.74 6.73 3.11
C ASP A 125 10.80 6.00 4.09
N SER A 126 9.50 5.98 3.81
CA SER A 126 8.52 5.26 4.61
C SER A 126 8.78 3.74 4.57
N ILE A 127 8.95 3.16 3.39
CA ILE A 127 9.25 1.72 3.23
C ILE A 127 10.58 1.35 3.90
N VAL A 128 11.62 2.16 3.74
CA VAL A 128 12.91 1.94 4.43
C VAL A 128 12.73 2.00 5.95
N THR A 129 11.90 2.90 6.46
CA THR A 129 11.58 2.97 7.89
C THR A 129 10.87 1.70 8.37
N TRP A 130 9.87 1.21 7.64
CA TRP A 130 9.18 -0.04 7.98
C TRP A 130 10.14 -1.24 7.96
N ALA A 131 11.05 -1.30 6.99
CA ALA A 131 12.05 -2.36 6.90
C ALA A 131 13.06 -2.29 8.07
N THR A 132 13.63 -1.12 8.33
CA THR A 132 14.74 -0.98 9.30
C THR A 132 14.27 -0.87 10.74
N ALA A 133 13.25 -0.05 11.03
CA ALA A 133 12.77 0.20 12.39
C ALA A 133 11.77 -0.83 12.89
N TYR A 134 10.96 -1.41 11.99
CA TYR A 134 9.92 -2.39 12.34
C TYR A 134 10.23 -3.81 11.92
N LYS A 135 11.29 -4.02 11.12
CA LYS A 135 11.76 -5.34 10.65
C LYS A 135 10.72 -6.11 9.84
N VAL A 136 9.95 -5.40 9.02
CA VAL A 136 8.99 -6.00 8.09
C VAL A 136 9.74 -6.71 6.96
N ASP A 137 9.32 -7.92 6.60
CA ASP A 137 10.04 -8.82 5.68
C ASP A 137 9.64 -8.67 4.21
N GLY A 138 8.57 -7.97 3.94
CA GLY A 138 8.07 -7.76 2.57
C GLY A 138 6.96 -6.75 2.51
N PHE A 139 6.63 -6.30 1.30
CA PHE A 139 5.58 -5.30 1.08
C PHE A 139 4.68 -5.70 -0.10
N ARG A 140 3.38 -5.64 0.12
CA ARG A 140 2.35 -5.72 -0.92
C ARG A 140 1.87 -4.30 -1.20
N PHE A 141 2.01 -3.85 -2.44
CA PHE A 141 1.54 -2.52 -2.86
C PHE A 141 0.12 -2.61 -3.38
N ASP A 142 -0.79 -1.98 -2.66
CA ASP A 142 -2.12 -1.69 -3.16
C ASP A 142 -2.00 -0.82 -4.41
N LEU A 143 -2.75 -1.17 -5.47
CA LEU A 143 -2.76 -0.47 -6.75
C LEU A 143 -1.35 -0.04 -7.24
N MET A 144 -0.39 -0.98 -7.22
CA MET A 144 0.99 -0.73 -7.66
C MET A 144 1.07 -0.12 -9.05
N GLY A 145 0.10 -0.44 -9.94
CA GLY A 145 -0.01 0.11 -11.28
C GLY A 145 -0.27 1.62 -11.35
N HIS A 146 -0.63 2.27 -10.24
CA HIS A 146 -0.71 3.72 -10.12
C HIS A 146 0.63 4.40 -9.82
N HIS A 147 1.69 3.62 -9.58
CA HIS A 147 3.07 4.08 -9.50
C HIS A 147 3.80 3.82 -10.82
N SER A 148 4.85 4.59 -11.07
CA SER A 148 5.71 4.33 -12.22
C SER A 148 6.56 3.07 -11.98
N LYS A 149 6.93 2.38 -13.06
CA LYS A 149 7.94 1.32 -13.02
C LYS A 149 9.24 1.83 -12.39
N GLN A 150 9.62 3.07 -12.68
CA GLN A 150 10.84 3.67 -12.15
C GLN A 150 10.77 3.86 -10.63
N ASN A 151 9.61 4.28 -10.08
CA ASN A 151 9.42 4.36 -8.63
C ASN A 151 9.70 3.01 -7.94
N MET A 152 9.17 1.93 -8.51
CA MET A 152 9.35 0.58 -7.95
C MET A 152 10.80 0.10 -8.09
N LEU A 153 11.51 0.45 -9.16
CA LEU A 153 12.93 0.14 -9.33
C LEU A 153 13.81 0.96 -8.36
N ASN A 154 13.51 2.25 -8.17
CA ASN A 154 14.21 3.10 -7.21
C ASN A 154 14.00 2.60 -5.77
N LEU A 155 12.78 2.20 -5.45
CA LEU A 155 12.46 1.58 -4.16
C LEU A 155 13.24 0.27 -3.96
N ARG A 156 13.26 -0.61 -4.98
CA ARG A 156 14.03 -1.86 -4.91
C ARG A 156 15.52 -1.58 -4.66
N ALA A 157 16.08 -0.62 -5.39
CA ALA A 157 17.49 -0.22 -5.20
C ALA A 157 17.76 0.33 -3.79
N ALA A 158 16.84 1.11 -3.23
CA ALA A 158 16.95 1.63 -1.86
C ALA A 158 16.94 0.51 -0.82
N LEU A 159 16.08 -0.50 -0.99
CA LEU A 159 16.07 -1.67 -0.12
C LEU A 159 17.33 -2.52 -0.31
N ASP A 160 17.76 -2.77 -1.54
CA ASP A 160 18.97 -3.58 -1.84
C ASP A 160 20.25 -2.99 -1.21
N ALA A 161 20.26 -1.69 -0.94
CA ALA A 161 21.38 -1.03 -0.28
C ALA A 161 21.45 -1.28 1.23
N LEU A 162 20.36 -1.79 1.85
CA LEU A 162 20.32 -2.11 3.28
C LEU A 162 21.08 -3.41 3.56
N THR A 163 21.87 -3.40 4.63
CA THR A 163 22.69 -4.55 5.04
C THR A 163 22.46 -4.94 6.48
N LEU A 164 22.65 -6.23 6.79
CA LEU A 164 22.57 -6.73 8.16
C LEU A 164 23.52 -6.00 9.12
N GLY A 165 24.73 -5.64 8.63
CA GLY A 165 25.76 -5.01 9.46
C GLY A 165 25.47 -3.56 9.80
N ALA A 166 24.93 -2.78 8.86
CA ALA A 166 24.66 -1.35 9.06
C ALA A 166 23.22 -1.08 9.52
N ASP A 167 22.26 -1.81 8.97
CA ASP A 167 20.83 -1.51 9.10
C ASP A 167 20.07 -2.56 9.91
N GLY A 168 20.73 -3.69 10.19
CA GLY A 168 20.15 -4.82 10.91
C GLY A 168 19.05 -5.55 10.13
N VAL A 169 19.07 -5.45 8.79
CA VAL A 169 18.19 -6.16 7.85
C VAL A 169 18.95 -6.52 6.59
N ASP A 170 18.60 -7.64 5.98
CA ASP A 170 19.05 -8.01 4.64
C ASP A 170 18.04 -7.47 3.63
N GLY A 171 18.35 -6.32 3.04
CA GLY A 171 17.45 -5.64 2.13
C GLY A 171 17.13 -6.43 0.86
N GLN A 172 18.07 -7.26 0.38
CA GLN A 172 17.86 -8.11 -0.79
C GLN A 172 16.85 -9.24 -0.52
N ALA A 173 16.72 -9.66 0.74
CA ALA A 173 15.74 -10.67 1.15
C ALA A 173 14.31 -10.10 1.33
N ILE A 174 14.13 -8.78 1.33
CA ILE A 174 12.82 -8.13 1.45
C ILE A 174 12.07 -8.30 0.13
N TYR A 175 10.90 -8.94 0.15
CA TYR A 175 10.10 -9.19 -1.04
C TYR A 175 9.16 -8.04 -1.37
N LEU A 176 9.09 -7.68 -2.65
CA LEU A 176 8.18 -6.67 -3.17
C LEU A 176 7.21 -7.29 -4.18
N TYR A 177 5.92 -6.98 -4.04
CA TYR A 177 4.91 -7.32 -5.02
C TYR A 177 3.70 -6.39 -4.89
N GLY A 178 2.78 -6.45 -5.84
CA GLY A 178 1.57 -5.63 -5.74
C GLY A 178 0.59 -5.84 -6.87
N GLU A 179 -0.43 -5.00 -6.87
CA GLU A 179 -1.51 -4.98 -7.85
C GLU A 179 -1.11 -4.17 -9.08
N GLY A 180 -0.67 -4.87 -10.12
CA GLY A 180 -0.22 -4.27 -11.38
C GLY A 180 -1.37 -4.02 -12.36
N TRP A 181 -2.46 -3.37 -11.93
CA TRP A 181 -3.64 -3.14 -12.76
C TRP A 181 -3.46 -1.92 -13.67
N ASN A 182 -4.05 -1.99 -14.86
CA ASN A 182 -3.98 -0.95 -15.89
C ASN A 182 -5.33 -0.22 -15.99
N PHE A 183 -5.50 0.87 -15.22
CA PHE A 183 -6.73 1.66 -15.23
C PHE A 183 -6.51 3.11 -14.76
N GLY A 184 -7.55 3.92 -14.80
CA GLY A 184 -7.54 5.31 -14.35
C GLY A 184 -6.78 6.26 -15.29
N GLU A 185 -6.37 7.40 -14.76
CA GLU A 185 -5.68 8.46 -15.51
C GLU A 185 -4.28 8.07 -15.97
N VAL A 186 -3.71 7.02 -15.39
CA VAL A 186 -2.38 6.49 -15.74
C VAL A 186 -2.47 5.36 -16.75
N ALA A 187 -3.68 4.89 -17.09
CA ALA A 187 -3.89 3.73 -17.96
C ALA A 187 -3.11 3.84 -19.28
N ASN A 188 -2.64 2.67 -19.77
CA ASN A 188 -1.87 2.57 -21.02
C ASN A 188 -0.59 3.42 -21.04
N ASN A 189 0.01 3.63 -19.88
CA ASN A 189 1.21 4.46 -19.69
C ASN A 189 0.98 5.95 -20.06
N ALA A 190 -0.22 6.48 -19.87
CA ALA A 190 -0.57 7.84 -20.29
C ALA A 190 0.25 8.94 -19.61
N ARG A 191 0.67 8.71 -18.37
CA ARG A 191 1.46 9.68 -17.59
C ARG A 191 2.93 9.28 -17.47
N PHE A 192 3.20 7.97 -17.40
CA PHE A 192 4.53 7.37 -17.24
C PHE A 192 4.42 5.86 -17.56
N VAL A 193 5.54 5.17 -17.66
CA VAL A 193 5.54 3.69 -17.74
C VAL A 193 5.07 3.14 -16.40
N GLN A 194 3.87 2.60 -16.36
CA GLN A 194 3.23 2.07 -15.15
C GLN A 194 3.94 0.82 -14.61
N ALA A 195 3.81 0.57 -13.29
CA ALA A 195 4.20 -0.70 -12.67
C ALA A 195 3.10 -1.77 -12.84
N THR A 196 2.70 -2.04 -14.09
CA THR A 196 1.70 -3.07 -14.41
C THR A 196 2.32 -4.46 -14.54
N GLN A 197 1.48 -5.51 -14.52
CA GLN A 197 1.92 -6.90 -14.72
C GLN A 197 2.89 -7.05 -15.88
N ALA A 198 2.54 -6.50 -17.05
CA ALA A 198 3.37 -6.62 -18.25
C ALA A 198 4.68 -5.85 -18.12
N ASN A 199 4.64 -4.64 -17.59
CA ASN A 199 5.81 -3.78 -17.49
C ASN A 199 6.81 -4.25 -16.42
N MET A 200 6.34 -4.95 -15.39
CA MET A 200 7.19 -5.44 -14.29
C MET A 200 7.91 -6.76 -14.62
N ALA A 201 7.65 -7.37 -15.76
CA ALA A 201 8.35 -8.58 -16.17
C ALA A 201 9.89 -8.38 -16.15
N GLY A 202 10.61 -9.32 -15.55
CA GLY A 202 12.07 -9.31 -15.46
C GLY A 202 12.67 -8.39 -14.38
N THR A 203 11.86 -7.69 -13.57
CA THR A 203 12.35 -6.79 -12.51
C THR A 203 12.62 -7.48 -11.18
N GLY A 204 12.14 -8.70 -10.98
CA GLY A 204 12.15 -9.38 -9.67
C GLY A 204 11.05 -8.93 -8.71
N ILE A 205 10.26 -7.93 -9.09
CA ILE A 205 9.10 -7.46 -8.32
C ILE A 205 7.85 -8.20 -8.80
N GLY A 206 7.13 -8.85 -7.86
CA GLY A 206 5.98 -9.69 -8.16
C GLY A 206 4.70 -8.89 -8.48
N THR A 207 3.78 -9.53 -9.18
CA THR A 207 2.42 -9.01 -9.39
C THR A 207 1.40 -10.10 -9.16
N PHE A 208 0.19 -9.71 -8.75
CA PHE A 208 -0.93 -10.64 -8.77
C PHE A 208 -1.25 -11.08 -10.21
N SER A 209 -1.75 -12.31 -10.34
CA SER A 209 -2.18 -12.87 -11.63
C SER A 209 -3.70 -13.01 -11.65
N ASP A 210 -4.35 -12.19 -12.44
CA ASP A 210 -5.78 -12.31 -12.74
C ASP A 210 -6.11 -13.60 -13.47
N ARG A 211 -5.25 -14.04 -14.39
CA ARG A 211 -5.43 -15.30 -15.14
C ARG A 211 -5.44 -16.52 -14.22
N LEU A 212 -4.54 -16.58 -13.24
CA LEU A 212 -4.52 -17.68 -12.27
C LEU A 212 -5.78 -17.65 -11.39
N ARG A 213 -6.16 -16.48 -10.92
CA ARG A 213 -7.40 -16.27 -10.16
C ARG A 213 -8.61 -16.79 -10.93
N ASP A 214 -8.74 -16.40 -12.19
CA ASP A 214 -9.89 -16.72 -13.02
C ASP A 214 -9.92 -18.20 -13.41
N ALA A 215 -8.77 -18.81 -13.67
CA ALA A 215 -8.65 -20.25 -13.93
C ALA A 215 -9.11 -21.07 -12.72
N VAL A 216 -8.73 -20.68 -11.51
CA VAL A 216 -9.13 -21.38 -10.27
C VAL A 216 -10.60 -21.12 -9.91
N ARG A 217 -11.08 -19.91 -10.11
CA ARG A 217 -12.46 -19.50 -9.81
C ARG A 217 -13.47 -20.07 -10.79
N GLY A 218 -13.07 -20.42 -12.01
CA GLY A 218 -13.98 -20.87 -13.08
C GLY A 218 -14.64 -19.71 -13.85
N GLY A 219 -14.00 -18.57 -13.94
CA GLY A 219 -14.41 -17.41 -14.72
C GLY A 219 -13.57 -17.22 -15.97
N GLY A 220 -14.03 -16.38 -16.90
CA GLY A 220 -13.22 -15.87 -17.99
C GLY A 220 -12.40 -14.65 -17.54
N PRO A 221 -11.26 -14.35 -18.19
CA PRO A 221 -10.64 -13.06 -18.04
C PRO A 221 -11.54 -12.03 -18.71
N PHE A 222 -12.25 -11.24 -17.92
CA PHE A 222 -13.19 -10.15 -18.28
C PHE A 222 -13.92 -10.31 -19.64
#